data_b54aaa18605ebf9d6a895c629a630dcc
#
_entry.id   b54aaa18605ebf9d6a895c629a630dcc
#
_cell.length_a   1.000
_cell.length_b   1.000
_cell.length_c   1.000
_cell.angle_alpha   90.00
_cell.angle_beta   90.00
_cell.angle_gamma   90.00
#
_symmetry.space_group_name_H-M   'P 1'
#
loop_
_entity.id
_entity.type
_entity.pdbx_description
1 polymer ?
#
loop_
_entity_poly.entity_id
_entity_poly.type
_entity_poly.pdbx_seq_one_letter_code
_entity_poly.pdbx_strand_id
1 'polypeptide(L)' 'MRVTKIIQSPVIDADGKWNVFCQVYMGNSYVYGAIICDTMEEAFAIQEGQILDIEKVKFVRRINNICK' A
#
# COMPACT_ATOMS: atom_id res chain seq x y z
N MET A 1 -7.58 1.96 7.79
CA MET A 1 -6.13 2.12 7.91
C MET A 1 -5.71 3.47 7.36
N ARG A 2 -4.63 3.99 7.87
CA ARG A 2 -4.13 5.30 7.42
C ARG A 2 -2.79 5.09 6.72
N VAL A 3 -2.65 5.67 5.55
CA VAL A 3 -1.37 5.66 4.84
C VAL A 3 -0.46 6.68 5.51
N THR A 4 0.64 6.22 6.09
CA THR A 4 1.54 7.11 6.82
C THR A 4 2.75 7.50 5.99
N LYS A 5 3.17 6.63 5.07
CA LYS A 5 4.34 6.93 4.27
C LYS A 5 4.30 6.14 2.98
N ILE A 6 4.55 6.79 1.87
CA ILE A 6 4.67 6.14 0.57
C ILE A 6 6.14 5.89 0.33
N ILE A 7 6.50 4.63 0.13
CA ILE A 7 7.89 4.22 0.05
C ILE A 7 8.49 4.52 -1.32
N GLN A 8 7.71 4.30 -2.36
CA GLN A 8 8.19 4.54 -3.72
C GLN A 8 7.01 4.73 -4.65
N SER A 9 7.26 5.15 -5.86
CA SER A 9 6.22 5.30 -6.87
C SER A 9 5.54 3.98 -7.14
N PRO A 10 4.26 3.99 -7.51
CA PRO A 10 3.54 2.75 -7.80
C PRO A 10 4.23 1.94 -8.90
N VAL A 11 4.18 0.63 -8.77
CA VAL A 11 4.83 -0.30 -9.68
C VAL A 11 3.81 -1.30 -10.19
N ILE A 12 3.82 -1.57 -11.49
CA ILE A 12 2.93 -2.55 -12.07
C ILE A 12 3.56 -3.94 -11.93
N ASP A 13 2.76 -4.94 -11.59
CA ASP A 13 3.26 -6.30 -11.45
C ASP A 13 2.92 -7.12 -12.69
N ALA A 14 3.28 -8.41 -12.65
CA ALA A 14 3.08 -9.28 -13.80
C ALA A 14 1.63 -9.53 -14.11
N ASP A 15 0.74 -9.32 -13.15
CA ASP A 15 -0.69 -9.52 -13.34
C ASP A 15 -1.39 -8.26 -13.84
N GLY A 16 -0.65 -7.21 -14.07
CA GLY A 16 -1.22 -5.95 -14.53
C GLY A 16 -1.80 -5.10 -13.41
N LYS A 17 -1.52 -5.47 -12.17
CA LYS A 17 -2.02 -4.69 -11.03
C LYS A 17 -0.96 -3.70 -10.58
N TRP A 18 -1.41 -2.59 -10.04
CA TRP A 18 -0.52 -1.55 -9.57
C TRP A 18 -0.34 -1.65 -8.07
N ASN A 19 0.91 -1.68 -7.64
CA ASN A 19 1.27 -1.86 -6.23
C ASN A 19 1.81 -0.57 -5.68
N VAL A 20 1.22 -0.10 -4.59
CA VAL A 20 1.68 1.10 -3.89
C VAL A 20 2.35 0.63 -2.61
N PHE A 21 3.68 0.63 -2.60
CA PHE A 21 4.42 0.20 -1.42
C PHE A 21 4.40 1.32 -0.40
N CYS A 22 3.94 1.01 0.79
CA CYS A 22 3.73 2.05 1.79
C CYS A 22 3.76 1.49 3.20
N GLN A 23 3.85 2.42 4.14
CA GLN A 23 3.66 2.11 5.54
C GLN A 23 2.26 2.58 5.89
N VAL A 24 1.51 1.77 6.60
CA VAL A 24 0.19 2.15 7.05
C VAL A 24 0.10 1.95 8.56
N TYR A 25 -0.80 2.68 9.19
CA TYR A 25 -1.11 2.49 10.59
C TYR A 25 -2.45 1.77 10.65
N MET A 26 -2.46 0.57 11.22
CA MET A 26 -3.69 -0.16 11.39
C MET A 26 -3.63 -0.89 12.72
N GLY A 27 -4.79 -0.95 13.38
CA GLY A 27 -4.83 -1.46 14.72
C GLY A 27 -4.00 -0.54 15.60
N ASN A 28 -2.97 -1.05 16.19
CA ASN A 28 -2.13 -0.26 17.07
C ASN A 28 -0.68 -0.27 16.61
N SER A 29 -0.44 -0.53 15.35
CA SER A 29 0.93 -0.63 14.91
C SER A 29 1.10 -0.16 13.48
N TYR A 30 2.34 0.11 13.11
CA TYR A 30 2.70 0.46 11.75
C TYR A 30 3.05 -0.82 11.01
N VAL A 31 2.55 -0.93 9.79
CA VAL A 31 2.73 -2.13 8.97
C VAL A 31 3.22 -1.71 7.61
N TYR A 32 4.22 -2.40 7.09
CA TYR A 32 4.68 -2.20 5.73
C TYR A 32 3.99 -3.17 4.80
N GLY A 33 3.61 -2.71 3.64
CA GLY A 33 2.95 -3.56 2.68
C GLY A 33 2.69 -2.85 1.38
N ALA A 34 1.81 -3.43 0.59
CA ALA A 34 1.43 -2.85 -0.69
C ALA A 34 -0.09 -2.78 -0.82
N ILE A 35 -0.57 -1.66 -1.29
CA ILE A 35 -1.97 -1.52 -1.66
C ILE A 35 -2.06 -1.89 -3.13
N ILE A 36 -2.94 -2.83 -3.46
CA ILE A 36 -3.07 -3.33 -4.82
C ILE A 36 -4.24 -2.61 -5.48
N CYS A 37 -3.94 -1.94 -6.58
CA CYS A 37 -4.95 -1.18 -7.32
C CYS A 37 -5.11 -1.77 -8.71
N ASP A 38 -6.29 -1.64 -9.27
CA ASP A 38 -6.57 -2.16 -10.60
C ASP A 38 -6.05 -1.23 -11.69
N THR A 39 -6.00 0.05 -11.44
CA THR A 39 -5.58 1.01 -12.45
C THR A 39 -4.47 1.91 -11.93
N MET A 40 -3.77 2.49 -12.88
CA MET A 40 -2.72 3.44 -12.57
C MET A 40 -3.28 4.67 -11.85
N GLU A 41 -4.43 5.13 -12.29
CA GLU A 41 -5.06 6.31 -11.70
C GLU A 41 -5.35 6.10 -10.22
N GLU A 42 -5.85 4.92 -9.88
CA GLU A 42 -6.14 4.63 -8.48
C GLU A 42 -4.86 4.61 -7.66
N ALA A 43 -3.82 4.02 -8.23
CA ALA A 43 -2.55 3.89 -7.50
C ALA A 43 -1.92 5.26 -7.25
N PHE A 44 -1.90 6.11 -8.27
CA PHE A 44 -1.29 7.42 -8.12
C PHE A 44 -2.14 8.40 -7.31
N ALA A 45 -3.40 8.06 -7.07
CA ALA A 45 -4.27 8.90 -6.25
C ALA A 45 -4.07 8.69 -4.74
N ILE A 46 -3.38 7.63 -4.36
CA ILE A 46 -3.16 7.34 -2.95
C ILE A 46 -2.12 8.31 -2.39
N GLN A 47 -2.45 8.94 -1.28
CA GLN A 47 -1.61 9.95 -0.69
C GLN A 47 -1.34 9.67 0.77
N GLU A 48 -0.22 10.18 1.26
CA GLU A 48 0.10 10.10 2.68
C GLU A 48 -0.94 10.85 3.49
N GLY A 49 -1.31 10.30 4.61
CA GLY A 49 -2.34 10.87 5.47
C GLY A 49 -3.76 10.41 5.15
N GLN A 50 -3.92 9.73 4.03
CA GLN A 50 -5.23 9.29 3.60
C GLN A 50 -5.71 8.12 4.44
N ILE A 51 -6.99 8.12 4.78
CA ILE A 51 -7.60 7.01 5.50
C ILE A 51 -8.35 6.16 4.49
N LEU A 52 -8.04 4.87 4.44
CA LEU A 52 -8.64 3.94 3.52
C LEU A 52 -9.45 2.89 4.26
N ASP A 53 -10.53 2.45 3.62
CA ASP A 53 -11.38 1.42 4.18
C ASP A 53 -10.74 0.08 3.87
N ILE A 54 -10.28 -0.61 4.90
CA ILE A 54 -9.59 -1.88 4.75
C ILE A 54 -10.44 -2.94 4.08
N GLU A 55 -11.76 -2.79 4.12
CA GLU A 55 -12.65 -3.75 3.47
C GLU A 55 -12.78 -3.50 1.98
N LYS A 56 -12.44 -2.31 1.53
CA LYS A 56 -12.57 -1.96 0.13
C LYS A 56 -11.24 -1.95 -0.60
N VAL A 57 -10.15 -1.99 0.14
CA VAL A 57 -8.82 -1.89 -0.43
C VAL A 57 -8.07 -3.18 -0.16
N LYS A 58 -7.43 -3.70 -1.17
CA LYS A 58 -6.62 -4.89 -1.00
C LYS A 58 -5.24 -4.48 -0.54
N PHE A 59 -4.88 -4.88 0.66
CA PHE A 59 -3.58 -4.56 1.23
C PHE A 59 -2.84 -5.87 1.50
N VAL A 60 -1.65 -5.99 0.95
CA VAL A 60 -0.82 -7.16 1.14
C VAL A 60 0.30 -6.79 2.09
N ARG A 61 0.26 -7.39 3.28
CA ARG A 61 1.25 -7.14 4.29
C ARG A 61 2.58 -7.74 3.88
N ARG A 62 3.65 -6.98 4.04
CA ARG A 62 4.96 -7.50 3.78
C ARG A 62 5.64 -7.84 5.06
N ILE A 63 6.28 -9.00 5.08
CA ILE A 63 7.11 -9.37 6.18
C ILE A 63 8.48 -8.83 5.88
N ASN A 64 8.94 -7.97 6.74
CA ASN A 64 10.14 -7.28 6.47
C ASN A 64 11.31 -7.89 7.12
N ASN A 65 11.55 -9.11 6.82
CA ASN A 65 12.67 -9.75 7.43
C ASN A 65 13.74 -9.89 6.48
N ILE A 66 13.66 -9.33 5.46
CA ILE A 66 14.55 -9.51 4.53
C ILE A 66 15.53 -8.71 4.57
N CYS A 67 15.56 -8.15 5.04
CA CYS A 67 16.50 -7.44 4.89
C CYS A 67 17.56 -7.75 5.13
N LYS A 68 17.53 -8.18 5.09
CA LYS A 68 18.44 -8.61 5.27
C LYS A 68 19.07 -8.57 4.63
#